data_8edb09bdaee7dfa7ed82a943220b4792
#
_entry.id   8edb09bdaee7dfa7ed82a943220b4792
#
_cell.length_a   1.000
_cell.length_b   1.000
_cell.length_c   1.000
_cell.angle_alpha   90.00
_cell.angle_beta   90.00
_cell.angle_gamma   90.00
#
_symmetry.space_group_name_H-M   'P 1'
#
loop_
_entity.id
_entity.type
_entity.pdbx_description
1 polymer ?
#
loop_
_entity_poly.entity_id
_entity_poly.type
_entity_poly.pdbx_seq_one_letter_code
_entity_poly.pdbx_strand_id
1 'polypeptide(L)'
;MDQVYQQDLSQESPRPGGPFLIQMLFREPTELPGRDTMLRVLQQHWGRLDCFCHDEKMAGFAALDHMATFQDGSAPVQLMVTACSKISEDLFDPFTRSQMWDCMGERDQILAECQWQIVGVDMLTAALDPLERADLDMDFLEALAELFPTCVAFYFQNCGKLLKAEEVRG
;
A
#
# COMPACT_ATOMS: atom_id res chain seq x y z
N MET A 1 -22.36 -8.70 30.61
CA MET A 1 -22.61 -9.21 29.76
C MET A 1 -21.94 -9.19 28.59
N ASP A 2 -22.03 -9.92 27.93
CA ASP A 2 -21.19 -10.07 26.95
C ASP A 2 -21.57 -9.65 25.66
N GLN A 3 -22.49 -8.81 25.56
CA GLN A 3 -22.86 -8.37 24.34
C GLN A 3 -21.79 -7.75 23.62
N VAL A 4 -20.89 -7.21 24.32
CA VAL A 4 -19.80 -6.54 23.65
C VAL A 4 -19.10 -7.47 22.76
N TYR A 5 -19.11 -8.69 23.04
CA TYR A 5 -18.40 -9.59 22.24
C TYR A 5 -19.20 -10.17 21.16
N GLN A 6 -20.43 -9.87 21.12
CA GLN A 6 -21.17 -10.40 20.13
C GLN A 6 -21.06 -9.58 19.02
N GLN A 7 -20.18 -9.79 18.16
CA GLN A 7 -20.06 -9.08 17.00
C GLN A 7 -21.29 -9.30 16.23
N ASP A 8 -21.83 -8.30 15.72
CA ASP A 8 -22.93 -8.40 14.83
C ASP A 8 -22.33 -8.65 13.48
N LEU A 9 -22.14 -9.86 13.13
CA LEU A 9 -21.52 -10.22 11.90
C LEU A 9 -22.22 -9.69 10.67
N SER A 10 -23.46 -9.33 10.80
CA SER A 10 -24.13 -8.77 9.64
C SER A 10 -23.70 -7.35 9.40
N GLN A 11 -23.27 -6.65 10.44
CA GLN A 11 -22.79 -5.32 10.28
C GLN A 11 -21.33 -5.34 10.01
N GLU A 12 -20.63 -6.19 10.68
CA GLU A 12 -19.25 -6.20 10.55
C GLU A 12 -18.88 -6.72 9.32
N SER A 13 -19.67 -7.38 8.74
CA SER A 13 -19.35 -7.96 7.58
C SER A 13 -17.94 -8.03 7.50
N PRO A 14 -17.43 -8.95 7.10
CA PRO A 14 -16.07 -9.18 6.99
C PRO A 14 -15.40 -8.07 6.35
N ARG A 15 -15.09 -7.13 7.05
CA ARG A 15 -14.38 -6.13 6.54
C ARG A 15 -13.03 -6.51 6.71
N PRO A 16 -12.32 -6.79 5.76
CA PRO A 16 -10.95 -7.11 5.87
C PRO A 16 -10.33 -5.87 6.32
N GLY A 17 -10.13 -5.65 7.37
CA GLY A 17 -9.37 -4.69 7.89
C GLY A 17 -9.28 -3.40 7.18
N GLY A 18 -8.86 -2.42 7.52
CA GLY A 18 -8.85 -1.10 7.00
C GLY A 18 -8.05 -0.89 5.74
N PRO A 19 -7.29 0.18 5.66
CA PRO A 19 -6.52 0.49 4.45
C PRO A 19 -5.48 -0.58 4.14
N PHE A 20 -5.21 -0.75 2.86
CA PHE A 20 -4.15 -1.66 2.42
C PHE A 20 -2.84 -0.87 2.44
N LEU A 21 -1.88 -1.34 3.22
CA LEU A 21 -0.61 -0.65 3.39
C LEU A 21 0.51 -1.41 2.74
N ILE A 22 1.28 -0.72 1.91
CA ILE A 22 2.45 -1.29 1.26
C ILE A 22 3.64 -0.46 1.70
N GLN A 23 4.63 -1.10 2.33
CA GLN A 23 5.86 -0.41 2.64
C GLN A 23 6.89 -0.74 1.57
N MET A 24 7.41 0.28 0.93
CA MET A 24 8.47 0.11 -0.05
C MET A 24 9.80 0.34 0.63
N LEU A 25 10.73 -0.59 0.47
CA LEU A 25 12.02 -0.54 1.15
C LEU A 25 13.12 -0.13 0.18
N PHE A 26 13.95 0.82 0.60
CA PHE A 26 15.01 1.39 -0.22
C PHE A 26 16.35 1.36 0.51
N ARG A 27 17.41 1.22 -0.25
CA ARG A 27 18.76 1.31 0.31
C ARG A 27 19.19 2.75 0.55
N GLU A 28 18.61 3.68 -0.18
CA GLU A 28 18.98 5.08 -0.10
C GLU A 28 17.75 5.97 -0.07
N PRO A 29 17.86 7.19 0.45
CA PRO A 29 16.73 8.11 0.41
C PRO A 29 16.25 8.33 -1.00
N THR A 30 14.96 8.40 -1.18
CA THR A 30 14.34 8.49 -2.50
C THR A 30 13.30 9.60 -2.47
N GLU A 31 13.27 10.40 -3.51
CA GLU A 31 12.30 11.49 -3.60
C GLU A 31 11.04 11.01 -4.29
N LEU A 32 9.92 11.62 -3.94
CA LEU A 32 8.68 11.35 -4.65
C LEU A 32 8.79 11.89 -6.09
N PRO A 33 8.30 11.14 -7.06
CA PRO A 33 8.23 11.66 -8.42
C PRO A 33 7.32 12.89 -8.48
N GLY A 34 7.44 13.65 -9.54
CA GLY A 34 6.59 14.83 -9.72
C GLY A 34 5.13 14.43 -9.92
N ARG A 35 4.25 15.40 -9.69
CA ARG A 35 2.82 15.18 -9.79
C ARG A 35 2.42 14.60 -11.13
N ASP A 36 2.91 15.17 -12.23
CA ASP A 36 2.50 14.73 -13.56
C ASP A 36 2.99 13.32 -13.87
N THR A 37 4.19 12.98 -13.41
CA THR A 37 4.73 11.63 -13.59
C THR A 37 3.90 10.62 -12.83
N MET A 38 3.57 10.92 -11.58
CA MET A 38 2.76 10.02 -10.77
C MET A 38 1.38 9.84 -11.38
N LEU A 39 0.76 10.93 -11.81
CA LEU A 39 -0.57 10.83 -12.44
C LEU A 39 -0.51 9.98 -13.69
N ARG A 40 0.49 10.18 -14.54
CA ARG A 40 0.57 9.44 -15.79
C ARG A 40 0.69 7.94 -15.54
N VAL A 41 1.57 7.54 -14.65
CA VAL A 41 1.78 6.13 -14.36
C VAL A 41 0.58 5.51 -13.66
N LEU A 42 0.06 6.19 -12.65
CA LEU A 42 -1.08 5.65 -11.91
C LEU A 42 -2.33 5.56 -12.80
N GLN A 43 -2.52 6.50 -13.71
CA GLN A 43 -3.67 6.45 -14.60
C GLN A 43 -3.58 5.30 -15.59
N GLN A 44 -2.40 4.87 -15.94
CA GLN A 44 -2.24 3.72 -16.83
C GLN A 44 -2.78 2.45 -16.17
N HIS A 45 -2.73 2.39 -14.85
CA HIS A 45 -3.15 1.20 -14.11
C HIS A 45 -4.54 1.34 -13.51
N TRP A 46 -4.92 2.55 -13.11
CA TRP A 46 -6.14 2.75 -12.35
C TRP A 46 -7.24 3.54 -13.05
N GLY A 47 -6.97 4.04 -14.26
CA GLY A 47 -7.97 4.85 -14.96
C GLY A 47 -7.90 6.31 -14.53
N ARG A 48 -9.02 7.00 -14.53
CA ARG A 48 -9.03 8.43 -14.25
C ARG A 48 -8.73 8.71 -12.79
N LEU A 49 -7.79 9.60 -12.57
CA LEU A 49 -7.40 10.00 -11.22
C LEU A 49 -7.35 11.52 -11.13
N ASP A 50 -7.67 12.01 -9.95
CA ASP A 50 -7.54 13.43 -9.65
C ASP A 50 -6.54 13.55 -8.51
N CYS A 51 -5.51 14.36 -8.69
CA CYS A 51 -4.50 14.57 -7.64
C CYS A 51 -4.98 15.66 -6.72
N PHE A 52 -5.34 15.30 -5.49
CA PHE A 52 -5.85 16.29 -4.55
C PHE A 52 -4.76 16.86 -3.66
N CYS A 53 -3.59 16.26 -3.62
CA CYS A 53 -2.44 16.86 -2.95
C CYS A 53 -1.14 16.29 -3.49
N HIS A 54 -0.11 17.12 -3.51
CA HIS A 54 1.23 16.68 -3.86
C HIS A 54 2.18 17.71 -3.28
N ASP A 55 2.88 17.34 -2.22
CA ASP A 55 3.84 18.23 -1.59
C ASP A 55 5.05 17.43 -1.13
N GLU A 56 5.88 18.02 -0.28
CA GLU A 56 7.09 17.36 0.18
C GLU A 56 6.83 16.16 1.06
N LYS A 57 5.63 16.06 1.63
CA LYS A 57 5.32 15.01 2.60
C LYS A 57 4.52 13.88 2.04
N MET A 58 3.69 14.14 1.05
CA MET A 58 2.84 13.10 0.51
C MET A 58 2.20 13.50 -0.81
N ALA A 59 1.74 12.51 -1.53
CA ALA A 59 0.92 12.70 -2.70
C ALA A 59 -0.37 11.91 -2.51
N GLY A 60 -1.50 12.47 -2.94
CA GLY A 60 -2.78 11.81 -2.80
C GLY A 60 -3.59 11.94 -4.07
N PHE A 61 -4.31 10.85 -4.40
CA PHE A 61 -5.07 10.76 -5.64
C PHE A 61 -6.43 10.15 -5.37
N ALA A 62 -7.46 10.65 -6.05
CA ALA A 62 -8.80 10.09 -5.97
C ALA A 62 -9.08 9.33 -7.27
N ALA A 63 -9.50 8.09 -7.14
CA ALA A 63 -9.75 7.23 -8.30
C ALA A 63 -11.19 7.41 -8.76
N LEU A 64 -11.36 8.18 -9.82
CA LEU A 64 -12.71 8.58 -10.27
C LEU A 64 -13.49 7.43 -10.89
N ASP A 65 -12.81 6.40 -11.35
CA ASP A 65 -13.47 5.24 -11.95
C ASP A 65 -13.79 4.13 -10.94
N HIS A 66 -13.40 4.31 -9.69
CA HIS A 66 -13.61 3.29 -8.65
C HIS A 66 -14.26 3.94 -7.43
N MET A 67 -15.58 3.83 -7.37
CA MET A 67 -16.32 4.48 -6.31
C MET A 67 -16.70 3.48 -5.23
N ALA A 68 -16.35 3.78 -4.00
CA ALA A 68 -16.76 2.99 -2.85
C ALA A 68 -18.14 3.47 -2.42
N THR A 69 -19.07 2.56 -2.21
CA THR A 69 -20.44 2.89 -1.85
C THR A 69 -20.68 2.59 -0.39
N PHE A 70 -21.26 3.54 0.29
CA PHE A 70 -21.60 3.42 1.69
C PHE A 70 -23.07 3.69 1.89
N GLN A 71 -23.55 3.49 3.10
CA GLN A 71 -24.93 3.73 3.41
C GLN A 71 -25.33 5.17 3.16
N ASP A 72 -24.45 6.09 3.45
CA ASP A 72 -24.75 7.52 3.30
C ASP A 72 -24.30 8.12 1.99
N GLY A 73 -23.83 7.34 1.05
CA GLY A 73 -23.38 7.88 -0.21
C GLY A 73 -22.21 7.12 -0.78
N SER A 74 -21.45 7.76 -1.63
CA SER A 74 -20.27 7.13 -2.22
C SER A 74 -19.12 8.12 -2.27
N ALA A 75 -17.92 7.59 -2.36
CA ALA A 75 -16.70 8.39 -2.47
C ALA A 75 -15.69 7.62 -3.31
N PRO A 76 -14.81 8.32 -4.02
CA PRO A 76 -13.81 7.62 -4.80
C PRO A 76 -12.78 6.97 -3.89
N VAL A 77 -12.26 5.83 -4.34
CA VAL A 77 -11.15 5.19 -3.66
C VAL A 77 -9.96 6.15 -3.73
N GLN A 78 -9.16 6.19 -2.69
CA GLN A 78 -8.03 7.10 -2.62
C GLN A 78 -6.73 6.35 -2.53
N LEU A 79 -5.73 6.86 -3.21
CA LEU A 79 -4.37 6.34 -3.15
C LEU A 79 -3.49 7.41 -2.54
N MET A 80 -2.63 7.03 -1.62
CA MET A 80 -1.71 7.98 -0.99
C MET A 80 -0.32 7.38 -0.96
N VAL A 81 0.68 8.22 -1.17
CA VAL A 81 2.08 7.81 -1.12
C VAL A 81 2.81 8.83 -0.25
N THR A 82 3.46 8.36 0.81
CA THR A 82 4.15 9.27 1.72
C THR A 82 5.55 9.58 1.20
N ALA A 83 6.15 10.62 1.73
CA ALA A 83 7.54 10.92 1.43
C ALA A 83 8.44 9.87 2.08
N CYS A 84 9.65 9.77 1.56
CA CYS A 84 10.63 8.82 2.08
C CYS A 84 11.05 9.21 3.51
N SER A 85 11.14 8.21 4.36
CA SER A 85 11.61 8.41 5.72
C SER A 85 12.48 7.25 6.13
N LYS A 86 13.27 7.46 7.20
CA LYS A 86 14.12 6.40 7.68
C LYS A 86 13.27 5.40 8.45
N ILE A 87 13.56 4.12 8.25
CA ILE A 87 12.81 3.07 8.95
C ILE A 87 13.20 3.07 10.42
N SER A 88 12.18 3.01 11.29
CA SER A 88 12.43 2.93 12.72
C SER A 88 13.10 1.60 13.05
N GLU A 89 14.05 1.63 13.98
CA GLU A 89 14.74 0.42 14.38
C GLU A 89 13.79 -0.63 14.93
N ASP A 90 12.69 -0.20 15.52
CA ASP A 90 11.74 -1.13 16.13
C ASP A 90 10.74 -1.71 15.14
N LEU A 91 10.71 -1.21 13.94
CA LEU A 91 9.69 -1.64 12.98
C LEU A 91 9.79 -3.11 12.64
N PHE A 92 11.01 -3.61 12.45
CA PHE A 92 11.22 -5.00 12.14
C PHE A 92 11.92 -5.70 13.30
N ASP A 93 11.22 -5.77 14.43
CA ASP A 93 11.78 -6.46 15.60
C ASP A 93 11.82 -7.98 15.34
N PRO A 94 12.42 -8.75 16.22
CA PRO A 94 12.53 -10.19 15.99
C PRO A 94 11.21 -10.89 15.82
N PHE A 95 10.18 -10.44 16.52
CA PHE A 95 8.87 -11.06 16.38
C PHE A 95 8.29 -10.80 15.00
N THR A 96 8.35 -9.54 14.53
CA THR A 96 7.87 -9.18 13.21
C THR A 96 8.62 -9.95 12.15
N ARG A 97 9.94 -10.06 12.28
CA ARG A 97 10.74 -10.82 11.32
C ARG A 97 10.32 -12.27 11.27
N SER A 98 10.00 -12.85 12.41
CA SER A 98 9.61 -14.26 12.46
C SER A 98 8.26 -14.50 11.76
N GLN A 99 7.45 -13.46 11.64
CA GLN A 99 6.16 -13.58 10.99
C GLN A 99 6.22 -13.30 9.49
N MET A 100 7.34 -12.82 8.98
CA MET A 100 7.46 -12.54 7.57
C MET A 100 7.60 -13.82 6.78
N TRP A 101 6.95 -13.87 5.62
CA TRP A 101 7.05 -15.01 4.76
C TRP A 101 7.37 -14.56 3.34
N ASP A 102 7.80 -15.47 2.50
CA ASP A 102 8.41 -15.19 1.22
C ASP A 102 9.80 -14.58 1.42
N CYS A 103 10.61 -14.57 0.43
CA CYS A 103 11.98 -14.05 0.47
C CYS A 103 12.80 -14.65 1.60
N MET A 104 12.52 -15.89 1.97
CA MET A 104 13.12 -16.44 3.17
C MET A 104 14.63 -16.41 3.20
N GLY A 105 15.27 -16.66 2.09
CA GLY A 105 16.75 -16.67 2.09
C GLY A 105 17.36 -15.29 2.02
N GLU A 106 16.57 -14.27 1.73
CA GLU A 106 17.11 -12.93 1.54
C GLU A 106 16.54 -11.90 2.50
N ARG A 107 15.57 -12.32 3.30
CA ARG A 107 14.90 -11.39 4.21
C ARG A 107 15.85 -10.58 5.07
N ASP A 108 16.77 -11.25 5.76
CA ASP A 108 17.65 -10.56 6.68
C ASP A 108 18.61 -9.62 5.97
N GLN A 109 19.04 -10.00 4.77
CA GLN A 109 19.89 -9.13 3.98
C GLN A 109 19.14 -7.88 3.54
N ILE A 110 17.92 -8.06 3.03
CA ILE A 110 17.09 -6.94 2.60
C ILE A 110 16.85 -5.98 3.77
N LEU A 111 16.49 -6.51 4.93
CA LEU A 111 16.20 -5.65 6.07
C LEU A 111 17.45 -4.96 6.60
N ALA A 112 18.61 -5.58 6.45
CA ALA A 112 19.85 -4.95 6.87
C ALA A 112 20.28 -3.84 5.93
N GLU A 113 20.04 -4.00 4.63
CA GLU A 113 20.46 -3.03 3.63
C GLU A 113 19.50 -1.88 3.45
N CYS A 114 18.23 -2.12 3.65
CA CYS A 114 17.20 -1.11 3.38
C CYS A 114 16.83 -0.38 4.67
N GLN A 115 17.26 0.87 4.77
CA GLN A 115 16.99 1.69 5.94
C GLN A 115 15.99 2.81 5.66
N TRP A 116 15.48 2.88 4.45
CA TRP A 116 14.55 3.94 4.04
C TRP A 116 13.27 3.34 3.52
N GLN A 117 12.17 4.05 3.70
CA GLN A 117 10.86 3.55 3.29
C GLN A 117 9.99 4.65 2.70
N ILE A 118 9.09 4.22 1.82
CA ILE A 118 7.98 5.04 1.37
C ILE A 118 6.75 4.16 1.54
N VAL A 119 5.68 4.72 2.05
CA VAL A 119 4.46 3.94 2.31
C VAL A 119 3.39 4.32 1.29
N GLY A 120 2.86 3.31 0.63
CA GLY A 120 1.71 3.48 -0.24
C GLY A 120 0.46 2.96 0.47
N VAL A 121 -0.63 3.68 0.36
CA VAL A 121 -1.87 3.34 1.04
C VAL A 121 -3.02 3.44 0.05
N ASP A 122 -3.86 2.40 -0.02
CA ASP A 122 -5.13 2.58 -0.71
C ASP A 122 -6.20 2.66 0.38
N MET A 123 -7.08 3.62 0.24
CA MET A 123 -8.14 3.83 1.20
C MET A 123 -9.47 3.55 0.54
N LEU A 124 -10.36 2.94 1.31
CA LEU A 124 -11.72 2.65 0.88
C LEU A 124 -11.87 1.47 -0.08
N THR A 125 -10.79 0.82 -0.49
CA THR A 125 -10.92 -0.37 -1.33
C THR A 125 -11.59 -1.51 -0.58
N ALA A 126 -11.56 -1.49 0.75
CA ALA A 126 -12.25 -2.51 1.54
C ALA A 126 -13.75 -2.50 1.29
N ALA A 127 -14.30 -1.40 0.78
CA ALA A 127 -15.72 -1.32 0.46
C ALA A 127 -16.05 -1.83 -0.94
N LEU A 128 -15.04 -2.23 -1.70
CA LEU A 128 -15.26 -2.74 -3.04
C LEU A 128 -15.44 -4.25 -3.03
N ASP A 129 -15.91 -4.77 -4.15
CA ASP A 129 -15.98 -6.21 -4.34
C ASP A 129 -14.57 -6.80 -4.16
N PRO A 130 -14.43 -7.95 -3.47
CA PRO A 130 -13.10 -8.53 -3.23
C PRO A 130 -12.26 -8.76 -4.47
N LEU A 131 -12.86 -9.15 -5.58
CA LEU A 131 -12.09 -9.36 -6.80
C LEU A 131 -11.60 -8.05 -7.38
N GLU A 132 -12.46 -7.04 -7.37
CA GLU A 132 -12.08 -5.70 -7.83
C GLU A 132 -10.97 -5.16 -6.95
N ARG A 133 -11.09 -5.34 -5.64
CA ARG A 133 -10.08 -4.87 -4.71
C ARG A 133 -8.73 -5.53 -4.98
N ALA A 134 -8.73 -6.84 -5.20
CA ALA A 134 -7.49 -7.57 -5.44
C ALA A 134 -6.82 -7.07 -6.72
N ASP A 135 -7.58 -6.82 -7.77
CA ASP A 135 -7.03 -6.33 -9.02
C ASP A 135 -6.45 -4.94 -8.85
N LEU A 136 -7.16 -4.06 -8.13
CA LEU A 136 -6.67 -2.70 -7.91
C LEU A 136 -5.42 -2.67 -7.04
N ASP A 137 -5.35 -3.54 -6.04
CA ASP A 137 -4.16 -3.59 -5.19
C ASP A 137 -2.94 -4.08 -5.99
N MET A 138 -3.14 -5.03 -6.89
CA MET A 138 -2.05 -5.47 -7.77
C MET A 138 -1.66 -4.36 -8.73
N ASP A 139 -2.64 -3.66 -9.29
CA ASP A 139 -2.36 -2.54 -10.18
C ASP A 139 -1.60 -1.44 -9.46
N PHE A 140 -1.93 -1.19 -8.20
CA PHE A 140 -1.22 -0.21 -7.40
C PHE A 140 0.23 -0.63 -7.18
N LEU A 141 0.42 -1.90 -6.85
CA LEU A 141 1.75 -2.44 -6.62
C LEU A 141 2.61 -2.32 -7.89
N GLU A 142 2.05 -2.65 -9.04
CA GLU A 142 2.76 -2.53 -10.29
C GLU A 142 3.09 -1.08 -10.62
N ALA A 143 2.17 -0.16 -10.36
CA ALA A 143 2.41 1.25 -10.57
C ALA A 143 3.53 1.77 -9.67
N LEU A 144 3.52 1.35 -8.41
CA LEU A 144 4.56 1.75 -7.46
C LEU A 144 5.92 1.20 -7.88
N ALA A 145 5.97 -0.02 -8.39
CA ALA A 145 7.23 -0.59 -8.86
C ALA A 145 7.77 0.19 -10.05
N GLU A 146 6.90 0.71 -10.89
CA GLU A 146 7.32 1.52 -12.02
C GLU A 146 7.76 2.91 -11.58
N LEU A 147 7.03 3.53 -10.65
CA LEU A 147 7.36 4.86 -10.16
C LEU A 147 8.65 4.90 -9.35
N PHE A 148 8.96 3.81 -8.68
CA PHE A 148 10.12 3.75 -7.79
C PHE A 148 11.06 2.62 -8.21
N PRO A 149 11.82 2.84 -9.29
CA PRO A 149 12.67 1.76 -9.81
C PRO A 149 13.79 1.32 -8.88
N THR A 150 14.13 2.12 -7.88
CA THR A 150 15.15 1.75 -6.91
C THR A 150 14.60 1.01 -5.70
N CYS A 151 13.28 0.80 -5.64
CA CYS A 151 12.69 0.02 -4.56
C CYS A 151 13.22 -1.40 -4.61
N VAL A 152 13.65 -1.92 -3.46
CA VAL A 152 14.23 -3.25 -3.36
C VAL A 152 13.16 -4.30 -3.07
N ALA A 153 12.24 -3.97 -2.18
CA ALA A 153 11.21 -4.92 -1.76
C ALA A 153 9.96 -4.19 -1.26
N PHE A 154 8.86 -4.92 -1.28
CA PHE A 154 7.59 -4.44 -0.73
C PHE A 154 7.25 -5.30 0.48
N TYR A 155 6.86 -4.66 1.56
CA TYR A 155 6.41 -5.35 2.76
C TYR A 155 4.94 -5.04 2.98
N PHE A 156 4.13 -6.09 3.10
CA PHE A 156 2.69 -5.96 3.27
C PHE A 156 2.35 -6.19 4.74
N GLN A 157 2.16 -5.11 5.47
CA GLN A 157 1.89 -5.22 6.90
C GLN A 157 0.65 -6.03 7.22
N ASN A 158 -0.32 -6.00 6.34
CA ASN A 158 -1.60 -6.69 6.58
C ASN A 158 -1.44 -8.21 6.68
N CYS A 159 -0.46 -8.77 6.01
CA CYS A 159 -0.28 -10.22 6.02
C CYS A 159 1.16 -10.68 6.29
N GLY A 160 2.07 -9.77 6.52
CA GLY A 160 3.45 -10.13 6.82
C GLY A 160 4.30 -10.59 5.66
N LYS A 161 3.81 -10.41 4.42
CA LYS A 161 4.55 -10.88 3.25
C LYS A 161 5.62 -9.88 2.85
N LEU A 162 6.80 -10.40 2.52
CA LEU A 162 7.88 -9.60 1.96
C LEU A 162 8.13 -10.08 0.53
N LEU A 163 8.00 -9.17 -0.43
CA LEU A 163 8.10 -9.52 -1.85
C LEU A 163 9.18 -8.67 -2.50
N LYS A 164 10.08 -9.31 -3.24
CA LYS A 164 11.12 -8.55 -3.92
C LYS A 164 10.52 -7.76 -5.07
N ALA A 165 10.97 -6.52 -5.21
CA ALA A 165 10.43 -5.64 -6.24
C ALA A 165 10.68 -6.19 -7.65
N GLU A 166 11.78 -6.90 -7.85
CA GLU A 166 12.06 -7.49 -9.16
C GLU A 166 11.03 -8.54 -9.55
N GLU A 167 10.40 -9.17 -8.59
CA GLU A 167 9.35 -10.15 -8.88
C GLU A 167 8.08 -9.46 -9.37
N VAL A 168 7.85 -8.24 -8.95
CA VAL A 168 6.70 -7.48 -9.41
C VAL A 168 6.94 -6.95 -10.83
N ARG A 169 8.18 -6.54 -11.11
CA ARG A 169 8.51 -5.96 -12.41
C ARG A 169 8.57 -7.00 -13.51
N GLY A 170 8.87 -8.17 -13.12
CA GLY A 170 9.10 -9.10 -14.07
C GLY A 170 8.71 -10.29 -14.28
#